data_1b2a407ce7547d3650326ce9f0a237c1
#
_entry.id   1b2a407ce7547d3650326ce9f0a237c1
#
_cell.length_a   1.000
_cell.length_b   1.000
_cell.length_c   1.000
_cell.angle_alpha   90.00
_cell.angle_beta   90.00
_cell.angle_gamma   90.00
#
_symmetry.space_group_name_H-M   'P 1'
#
loop_
_entity.id
_entity.type
_entity.pdbx_description
1 polymer ?
#
loop_
_entity_poly.entity_id
_entity_poly.type
_entity_poly.pdbx_seq_one_letter_code
_entity_poly.pdbx_strand_id
1 'polypeptide(L)'
;MPNVDELIRDRLSKDGQVLNLKAQFLREVGARELAQKESLKNVRSLDLSQNGIGDEGVKAIAESTVLTNLRNLNLASNSISDVGATYLATSKHLINIRVLQLMVNDISEQGEKSLRNSTDLLNLTSLKIRD
;
A
#
# COMPACT_ATOMS: atom_id res chain seq x y z
N MET A 1 -15.25 -9.64 10.82
CA MET A 1 -13.85 -9.38 10.40
C MET A 1 -13.51 -10.26 9.21
N PRO A 2 -12.91 -9.71 8.17
CA PRO A 2 -12.43 -10.55 7.07
C PRO A 2 -11.31 -11.47 7.56
N ASN A 3 -11.25 -12.65 7.01
CA ASN A 3 -10.16 -13.58 7.28
C ASN A 3 -9.08 -13.36 6.22
N VAL A 4 -7.98 -12.76 6.63
CA VAL A 4 -6.90 -12.39 5.70
C VAL A 4 -6.30 -13.63 5.03
N ASP A 5 -6.13 -14.72 5.77
CA ASP A 5 -5.57 -15.95 5.19
C ASP A 5 -6.47 -16.53 4.09
N GLU A 6 -7.79 -16.49 4.30
CA GLU A 6 -8.72 -16.95 3.27
C GLU A 6 -8.70 -16.05 2.04
N LEU A 7 -8.64 -14.73 2.25
CA LEU A 7 -8.56 -13.77 1.16
C LEU A 7 -7.31 -14.00 0.31
N ILE A 8 -6.18 -14.23 0.96
CA ILE A 8 -4.93 -14.53 0.24
C ILE A 8 -5.07 -15.82 -0.54
N ARG A 9 -5.55 -16.88 0.10
CA ARG A 9 -5.72 -18.17 -0.54
C ARG A 9 -6.61 -18.08 -1.78
N ASP A 10 -7.71 -17.31 -1.68
CA ASP A 10 -8.70 -17.24 -2.75
C ASP A 10 -8.31 -16.28 -3.86
N ARG A 11 -7.50 -15.26 -3.57
CA ARG A 11 -7.27 -14.14 -4.48
C ARG A 11 -5.84 -13.98 -4.98
N LEU A 12 -4.86 -14.60 -4.32
CA LEU A 12 -3.48 -14.52 -4.79
C LEU A 12 -3.34 -15.26 -6.12
N SER A 13 -2.71 -14.61 -7.10
CA SER A 13 -2.48 -15.23 -8.40
C SER A 13 -1.60 -16.48 -8.26
N LYS A 14 -1.67 -17.36 -9.26
CA LYS A 14 -0.92 -18.62 -9.24
C LYS A 14 0.57 -18.43 -9.12
N ASP A 15 1.09 -17.37 -9.75
CA ASP A 15 2.52 -17.07 -9.68
C ASP A 15 2.92 -16.29 -8.41
N GLY A 16 1.94 -15.97 -7.55
CA GLY A 16 2.17 -15.27 -6.30
C GLY A 16 2.48 -13.78 -6.45
N GLN A 17 2.32 -13.20 -7.63
CA GLN A 17 2.77 -11.84 -7.90
C GLN A 17 1.67 -10.78 -7.86
N VAL A 18 0.41 -11.18 -7.96
CA VAL A 18 -0.72 -10.24 -8.01
C VAL A 18 -1.75 -10.57 -6.95
N LEU A 19 -2.13 -9.58 -6.17
CA LEU A 19 -3.17 -9.76 -5.15
C LEU A 19 -4.14 -8.58 -5.20
N ASN A 20 -5.40 -8.86 -5.49
CA ASN A 20 -6.45 -7.86 -5.51
C ASN A 20 -7.35 -8.04 -4.30
N LEU A 21 -7.27 -7.09 -3.36
CA LEU A 21 -8.09 -7.08 -2.14
C LEU A 21 -8.98 -5.84 -2.08
N LYS A 22 -9.38 -5.29 -3.22
CA LYS A 22 -10.24 -4.11 -3.26
C LYS A 22 -11.55 -4.37 -2.50
N ALA A 23 -11.94 -3.41 -1.67
CA ALA A 23 -13.23 -3.40 -0.98
C ALA A 23 -13.52 -4.65 -0.14
N GLN A 24 -12.55 -5.09 0.65
CA GLN A 24 -12.67 -6.28 1.50
C GLN A 24 -12.80 -5.96 2.99
N PHE A 25 -13.05 -4.71 3.34
CA PHE A 25 -13.22 -4.28 4.74
C PHE A 25 -12.02 -4.61 5.64
N LEU A 26 -10.82 -4.50 5.08
CA LEU A 26 -9.59 -4.84 5.82
C LEU A 26 -9.36 -3.93 7.02
N ARG A 27 -9.54 -2.62 6.84
CA ARG A 27 -9.28 -1.60 7.84
C ARG A 27 -7.82 -1.68 8.34
N GLU A 28 -7.54 -0.96 9.42
CA GLU A 28 -6.18 -0.91 9.96
C GLU A 28 -5.70 -2.30 10.40
N VAL A 29 -6.55 -3.05 11.09
CA VAL A 29 -6.20 -4.38 11.60
C VAL A 29 -5.84 -5.33 10.47
N GLY A 30 -6.65 -5.34 9.41
CA GLY A 30 -6.38 -6.18 8.24
C GLY A 30 -5.08 -5.80 7.55
N ALA A 31 -4.79 -4.50 7.42
CA ALA A 31 -3.55 -4.04 6.82
C ALA A 31 -2.32 -4.48 7.64
N ARG A 32 -2.41 -4.39 8.97
CA ARG A 32 -1.33 -4.83 9.85
C ARG A 32 -1.07 -6.32 9.72
N GLU A 33 -2.13 -7.11 9.66
CA GLU A 33 -2.01 -8.56 9.49
C GLU A 33 -1.39 -8.88 8.15
N LEU A 34 -1.91 -8.26 7.09
CA LEU A 34 -1.44 -8.48 5.72
C LEU A 34 0.06 -8.20 5.59
N ALA A 35 0.53 -7.13 6.22
CA ALA A 35 1.92 -6.68 6.14
C ALA A 35 2.92 -7.69 6.68
N GLN A 36 2.46 -8.71 7.42
CA GLN A 36 3.31 -9.71 8.05
C GLN A 36 3.21 -11.09 7.41
N LYS A 37 2.40 -11.25 6.35
CA LYS A 37 2.17 -12.56 5.74
C LYS A 37 3.31 -12.92 4.77
N GLU A 38 4.15 -13.85 5.18
CA GLU A 38 5.31 -14.30 4.39
C GLU A 38 4.93 -14.81 3.00
N SER A 39 3.71 -15.33 2.85
CA SER A 39 3.21 -15.79 1.55
C SER A 39 3.15 -14.67 0.51
N LEU A 40 3.25 -13.40 0.95
CA LEU A 40 3.16 -12.25 0.06
C LEU A 40 4.53 -11.70 -0.37
N LYS A 41 5.60 -12.36 -0.03
CA LYS A 41 6.96 -11.86 -0.31
C LYS A 41 7.23 -11.65 -1.80
N ASN A 42 6.56 -12.38 -2.67
CA ASN A 42 6.75 -12.26 -4.11
C ASN A 42 5.71 -11.37 -4.81
N VAL A 43 4.79 -10.77 -4.05
CA VAL A 43 3.75 -9.91 -4.63
C VAL A 43 4.41 -8.65 -5.19
N ARG A 44 4.09 -8.35 -6.45
CA ARG A 44 4.55 -7.15 -7.16
C ARG A 44 3.43 -6.15 -7.36
N SER A 45 2.19 -6.60 -7.45
CA SER A 45 1.04 -5.74 -7.65
C SER A 45 0.01 -6.02 -6.57
N LEU A 46 -0.32 -5.01 -5.79
CA LEU A 46 -1.25 -5.13 -4.66
C LEU A 46 -2.30 -4.03 -4.73
N ASP A 47 -3.56 -4.43 -4.83
CA ASP A 47 -4.68 -3.48 -4.80
C ASP A 47 -5.35 -3.57 -3.42
N LEU A 48 -5.22 -2.49 -2.65
CA LEU A 48 -5.82 -2.34 -1.34
C LEU A 48 -6.87 -1.21 -1.32
N SER A 49 -7.35 -0.80 -2.49
CA SER A 49 -8.29 0.31 -2.57
C SER A 49 -9.59 0.01 -1.83
N GLN A 50 -10.21 1.06 -1.29
CA GLN A 50 -11.52 0.99 -0.61
C GLN A 50 -11.54 0.02 0.58
N ASN A 51 -10.58 0.13 1.48
CA ASN A 51 -10.47 -0.77 2.64
C ASN A 51 -10.45 -0.06 4.00
N GLY A 52 -10.55 1.27 4.03
CA GLY A 52 -10.55 2.00 5.30
C GLY A 52 -9.27 1.83 6.10
N ILE A 53 -8.14 1.74 5.41
CA ILE A 53 -6.85 1.41 6.03
C ILE A 53 -6.34 2.51 6.97
N GLY A 54 -6.50 3.77 6.57
CA GLY A 54 -6.05 4.90 7.37
C GLY A 54 -4.52 5.03 7.44
N ASP A 55 -4.08 6.05 8.17
CA ASP A 55 -2.64 6.36 8.26
C ASP A 55 -1.85 5.26 8.97
N GLU A 56 -2.42 4.69 10.03
CA GLU A 56 -1.71 3.65 10.79
C GLU A 56 -1.64 2.34 10.04
N GLY A 57 -2.66 2.02 9.23
CA GLY A 57 -2.60 0.86 8.35
C GLY A 57 -1.53 1.03 7.28
N VAL A 58 -1.43 2.25 6.72
CA VAL A 58 -0.38 2.57 5.75
C VAL A 58 1.01 2.47 6.38
N LYS A 59 1.14 2.89 7.65
CA LYS A 59 2.40 2.74 8.37
C LYS A 59 2.86 1.29 8.39
N ALA A 60 1.94 0.37 8.69
CA ALA A 60 2.25 -1.05 8.71
C ALA A 60 2.72 -1.55 7.34
N ILE A 61 2.05 -1.11 6.27
CA ILE A 61 2.46 -1.45 4.90
C ILE A 61 3.85 -0.88 4.59
N ALA A 62 4.09 0.38 4.95
CA ALA A 62 5.37 1.06 4.68
C ALA A 62 6.54 0.45 5.46
N GLU A 63 6.27 -0.10 6.63
CA GLU A 63 7.29 -0.72 7.48
C GLU A 63 7.42 -2.23 7.27
N SER A 64 6.61 -2.81 6.38
CA SER A 64 6.61 -4.24 6.14
C SER A 64 7.94 -4.72 5.56
N THR A 65 8.56 -5.70 6.20
CA THR A 65 9.76 -6.35 5.69
C THR A 65 9.42 -7.47 4.70
N VAL A 66 8.13 -7.75 4.51
CA VAL A 66 7.65 -8.78 3.58
C VAL A 66 7.36 -8.19 2.20
N LEU A 67 6.70 -7.02 2.15
CA LEU A 67 6.18 -6.44 0.91
C LEU A 67 7.23 -5.66 0.12
N THR A 68 8.48 -6.09 0.19
CA THR A 68 9.61 -5.36 -0.41
C THR A 68 9.69 -5.46 -1.93
N ASN A 69 8.97 -6.41 -2.53
CA ASN A 69 8.96 -6.58 -3.98
C ASN A 69 7.82 -5.85 -4.68
N LEU A 70 7.00 -5.10 -3.94
CA LEU A 70 5.91 -4.33 -4.55
C LEU A 70 6.45 -3.33 -5.56
N ARG A 71 5.80 -3.29 -6.73
CA ARG A 71 6.05 -2.33 -7.80
C ARG A 71 4.83 -1.45 -8.04
N ASN A 72 3.64 -2.02 -7.92
CA ASN A 72 2.38 -1.30 -8.09
C ASN A 72 1.56 -1.45 -6.82
N LEU A 73 1.27 -0.33 -6.19
CA LEU A 73 0.47 -0.30 -4.95
C LEU A 73 -0.69 0.67 -5.12
N ASN A 74 -1.91 0.14 -5.01
CA ASN A 74 -3.12 0.94 -5.09
C ASN A 74 -3.71 1.10 -3.69
N LEU A 75 -3.68 2.33 -3.18
CA LEU A 75 -4.23 2.71 -1.88
C LEU A 75 -5.35 3.76 -2.03
N ALA A 76 -6.00 3.80 -3.17
CA ALA A 76 -7.09 4.76 -3.39
C ALA A 76 -8.21 4.55 -2.38
N SER A 77 -8.86 5.64 -1.96
CA SER A 77 -10.03 5.59 -1.07
C SER A 77 -9.76 4.87 0.26
N ASN A 78 -8.76 5.32 1.01
CA ASN A 78 -8.38 4.69 2.28
C ASN A 78 -8.26 5.66 3.46
N SER A 79 -8.76 6.89 3.33
CA SER A 79 -8.69 7.90 4.39
C SER A 79 -7.25 8.19 4.83
N ILE A 80 -6.35 8.27 3.86
CA ILE A 80 -4.94 8.56 4.11
C ILE A 80 -4.73 10.06 4.09
N SER A 81 -4.08 10.59 5.12
CA SER A 81 -3.74 12.01 5.21
C SER A 81 -2.26 12.23 4.91
N ASP A 82 -1.79 13.45 5.14
CA ASP A 82 -0.37 13.78 4.99
C ASP A 82 0.53 12.94 5.90
N VAL A 83 0.00 12.50 7.04
CA VAL A 83 0.74 11.61 7.95
C VAL A 83 1.05 10.28 7.25
N GLY A 84 0.04 9.67 6.65
CA GLY A 84 0.24 8.44 5.89
C GLY A 84 1.15 8.63 4.68
N ALA A 85 1.00 9.78 4.00
CA ALA A 85 1.88 10.12 2.87
C ALA A 85 3.34 10.18 3.32
N THR A 86 3.60 10.71 4.52
CA THR A 86 4.95 10.78 5.08
C THR A 86 5.50 9.38 5.37
N TYR A 87 4.67 8.49 5.93
CA TYR A 87 5.10 7.11 6.15
C TYR A 87 5.53 6.43 4.84
N LEU A 88 4.78 6.66 3.77
CA LEU A 88 5.14 6.12 2.46
C LEU A 88 6.43 6.75 1.93
N ALA A 89 6.52 8.08 2.01
CA ALA A 89 7.66 8.83 1.46
C ALA A 89 8.98 8.49 2.16
N THR A 90 8.93 8.05 3.41
CA THR A 90 10.12 7.73 4.20
C THR A 90 10.31 6.23 4.40
N SER A 91 9.55 5.40 3.71
CA SER A 91 9.66 3.96 3.82
C SER A 91 11.02 3.46 3.34
N LYS A 92 11.69 2.69 4.18
CA LYS A 92 12.98 2.07 3.83
C LYS A 92 12.79 0.70 3.18
N HIS A 93 11.55 0.24 3.03
CA HIS A 93 11.24 -1.11 2.56
C HIS A 93 10.55 -1.14 1.21
N LEU A 94 9.78 -0.10 0.86
CA LEU A 94 9.06 -0.04 -0.42
C LEU A 94 9.97 0.47 -1.55
N ILE A 95 11.18 -0.04 -1.61
CA ILE A 95 12.23 0.45 -2.52
C ILE A 95 11.98 0.15 -3.99
N ASN A 96 11.09 -0.80 -4.28
CA ASN A 96 10.80 -1.21 -5.66
C ASN A 96 9.52 -0.58 -6.23
N ILE A 97 8.82 0.24 -5.46
CA ILE A 97 7.58 0.87 -5.92
C ILE A 97 7.85 1.75 -7.13
N ARG A 98 7.09 1.51 -8.21
CA ARG A 98 7.12 2.30 -9.44
C ARG A 98 5.85 3.09 -9.61
N VAL A 99 4.71 2.51 -9.28
CA VAL A 99 3.39 3.13 -9.42
C VAL A 99 2.71 3.16 -8.07
N LEU A 100 2.31 4.35 -7.63
CA LEU A 100 1.60 4.54 -6.36
C LEU A 100 0.32 5.31 -6.63
N GLN A 101 -0.81 4.66 -6.39
CA GLN A 101 -2.14 5.24 -6.58
C GLN A 101 -2.73 5.64 -5.24
N LEU A 102 -2.97 6.93 -5.05
CA LEU A 102 -3.46 7.51 -3.79
C LEU A 102 -4.68 8.42 -4.01
N MET A 103 -5.41 8.24 -5.10
CA MET A 103 -6.58 9.08 -5.36
C MET A 103 -7.68 8.85 -4.31
N VAL A 104 -8.51 9.86 -4.11
CA VAL A 104 -9.61 9.84 -3.14
C VAL A 104 -9.11 9.58 -1.71
N ASN A 105 -8.13 10.36 -1.30
CA ASN A 105 -7.61 10.41 0.06
C ASN A 105 -7.53 11.88 0.48
N ASP A 106 -7.08 12.15 1.70
CA ASP A 106 -7.00 13.51 2.26
C ASP A 106 -5.57 14.05 2.23
N ILE A 107 -4.86 13.83 1.13
CA ILE A 107 -3.48 14.27 0.99
C ILE A 107 -3.46 15.68 0.39
N SER A 108 -2.85 16.62 1.12
CA SER A 108 -2.69 18.01 0.66
C SER A 108 -1.47 18.15 -0.25
N GLU A 109 -1.24 19.38 -0.72
CA GLU A 109 -0.04 19.67 -1.52
C GLU A 109 1.24 19.36 -0.75
N GLN A 110 1.23 19.53 0.56
CA GLN A 110 2.39 19.24 1.40
C GLN A 110 2.71 17.74 1.39
N GLY A 111 1.70 16.89 1.54
CA GLY A 111 1.88 15.45 1.48
C GLY A 111 2.31 14.99 0.09
N GLU A 112 1.73 15.58 -0.94
CA GLU A 112 2.14 15.28 -2.32
C GLU A 112 3.60 15.63 -2.54
N LYS A 113 4.03 16.80 -2.04
CA LYS A 113 5.41 17.25 -2.16
C LYS A 113 6.38 16.28 -1.48
N SER A 114 6.00 15.80 -0.29
CA SER A 114 6.82 14.81 0.43
C SER A 114 7.03 13.55 -0.41
N LEU A 115 5.99 13.08 -1.07
CA LEU A 115 6.08 11.90 -1.91
C LEU A 115 6.91 12.14 -3.16
N ARG A 116 6.70 13.26 -3.85
CA ARG A 116 7.43 13.58 -5.09
C ARG A 116 8.91 13.83 -4.85
N ASN A 117 9.24 14.35 -3.67
CA ASN A 117 10.63 14.66 -3.31
C ASN A 117 11.29 13.55 -2.48
N SER A 118 10.62 12.41 -2.33
CA SER A 118 11.15 11.31 -1.53
C SER A 118 12.49 10.82 -2.06
N THR A 119 13.46 10.69 -1.16
CA THR A 119 14.77 10.11 -1.48
C THR A 119 14.80 8.62 -1.18
N ASP A 120 13.74 8.06 -0.62
CA ASP A 120 13.63 6.63 -0.30
C ASP A 120 12.88 5.85 -1.38
N LEU A 121 11.90 6.49 -2.05
CA LEU A 121 11.16 5.86 -3.13
C LEU A 121 11.89 6.03 -4.46
N LEU A 122 13.06 5.41 -4.55
CA LEU A 122 14.01 5.65 -5.63
C LEU A 122 13.50 5.26 -7.02
N ASN A 123 12.55 4.34 -7.10
CA ASN A 123 12.04 3.82 -8.37
C ASN A 123 10.67 4.37 -8.75
N LEU A 124 10.14 5.30 -7.97
CA LEU A 124 8.81 5.85 -8.21
C LEU A 124 8.79 6.65 -9.51
N THR A 125 7.94 6.23 -10.45
CA THR A 125 7.80 6.88 -11.76
C THR A 125 6.39 7.41 -12.00
N SER A 126 5.39 6.90 -11.30
CA SER A 126 4.01 7.33 -11.46
C SER A 126 3.36 7.49 -10.08
N LEU A 127 2.94 8.70 -9.78
CA LEU A 127 2.23 9.02 -8.53
C LEU A 127 0.91 9.69 -8.89
N LYS A 128 -0.20 9.09 -8.46
CA LYS A 128 -1.53 9.68 -8.65
C LYS A 128 -2.15 10.03 -7.32
N ILE A 129 -2.47 11.30 -7.11
CA ILE A 129 -3.09 11.80 -5.89
C ILE A 129 -4.42 12.47 -6.21
N ARG A 130 -4.52 13.15 -7.35
CA ARG A 130 -5.74 13.78 -7.84
C ARG A 130 -5.72 13.87 -9.37
N ASP A 131 -6.87 14.16 -9.94
CA ASP A 131 -6.99 14.31 -11.40
C ASP A 131 -6.19 15.48 -11.94
#